data_217e0205bef6576cccb9f861f4c03e9a
#
_entry.id   217e0205bef6576cccb9f861f4c03e9a
#
_cell.length_a   1.000
_cell.length_b   1.000
_cell.length_c   1.000
_cell.angle_alpha   90.00
_cell.angle_beta   90.00
_cell.angle_gamma   90.00
#
_symmetry.space_group_name_H-M   'P 1'
#
loop_
_entity.id
_entity.type
_entity.pdbx_description
1 polymer ?
#
loop_
_entity_poly.entity_id
_entity_poly.type
_entity_poly.pdbx_seq_one_letter_code
_entity_poly.pdbx_strand_id
1 'polypeptide(L)'
;MALTALSAWAFDRRRAGCRIRPHRSIQTPYTWRTGLLSALATNPPWSDEVNAKRQFHPLCVVSGSRRVEGLHSGVIEVLNITAPAAVKAVGDAVSEIDRNADEHSDSKTPTSFAAGWFHNQRRVSFGVADTGVGILRRLRGKGVADLDDDDKSAIEKALQPHVTGAGRRGVSHAPNNHGIGLHTTRLYARDSGGEMVILSQRGCFVERHPYPARFEDLETTWKGTLVGVTIKPDQVGAFAVSNAGVGVRAGADPAWRETPPEGALVLKPPVDGCRFAADKDWYRRHRPEVLAAIEAGRPVHIAFRKAIYSTQSALHALLAEPVRIHGPRALELLSYSEAGQPLKAALALVVNYALADHYTDPHADEPH
;
A
#
# COMPACT_ATOMS: atom_id res chain seq x y z
N MET A 1 -0.70 16.68 2.05
CA MET A 1 0.71 16.74 2.50
C MET A 1 0.95 17.68 3.69
N ALA A 2 0.71 18.99 3.58
CA ALA A 2 0.99 19.91 4.69
C ALA A 2 0.33 19.52 6.02
N LEU A 3 -0.90 19.02 5.99
CA LEU A 3 -1.63 18.58 7.18
C LEU A 3 -0.92 17.41 7.88
N THR A 4 -0.50 16.41 7.11
CA THR A 4 0.19 15.22 7.63
C THR A 4 1.58 15.56 8.14
N ALA A 5 2.32 16.41 7.42
CA ALA A 5 3.63 16.88 7.84
C ALA A 5 3.56 17.64 9.18
N LEU A 6 2.67 18.62 9.29
CA LEU A 6 2.50 19.41 10.52
C LEU A 6 2.06 18.55 11.70
N SER A 7 1.21 17.57 11.47
CA SER A 7 0.74 16.64 12.48
C SER A 7 1.87 15.75 12.99
N ALA A 8 2.62 15.10 12.09
CA ALA A 8 3.75 14.25 12.45
C ALA A 8 4.84 15.04 13.21
N TRP A 9 5.16 16.24 12.72
CA TRP A 9 6.07 17.16 13.41
C TRP A 9 5.57 17.50 14.80
N ALA A 10 4.30 17.82 14.96
CA ALA A 10 3.73 18.18 16.25
C ALA A 10 3.80 17.01 17.25
N PHE A 11 3.60 15.80 16.80
CA PHE A 11 3.79 14.61 17.61
C PHE A 11 5.22 14.47 18.10
N ASP A 12 6.18 14.55 17.20
CA ASP A 12 7.59 14.44 17.55
C ASP A 12 8.00 15.51 18.57
N ARG A 13 7.57 16.76 18.36
CA ARG A 13 7.86 17.87 19.29
C ARG A 13 7.24 17.69 20.66
N ARG A 14 5.99 17.21 20.75
CA ARG A 14 5.37 16.95 22.06
C ARG A 14 6.04 15.82 22.80
N ARG A 15 6.48 14.77 22.12
CA ARG A 15 7.28 13.74 22.75
C ARG A 15 8.60 14.24 23.29
N ALA A 16 9.16 15.26 22.68
CA ALA A 16 10.33 15.98 23.19
C ALA A 16 10.00 17.00 24.32
N GLY A 17 8.76 17.01 24.83
CA GLY A 17 8.33 17.90 25.91
C GLY A 17 7.90 19.30 25.46
N CYS A 18 7.84 19.57 24.15
CA CYS A 18 7.44 20.89 23.65
C CYS A 18 5.93 21.11 23.76
N ARG A 19 5.51 22.31 24.14
CA ARG A 19 4.11 22.75 24.04
C ARG A 19 3.88 23.41 22.69
N ILE A 20 2.87 22.93 21.96
CA ILE A 20 2.48 23.49 20.65
C ILE A 20 1.20 24.27 20.83
N ARG A 21 1.20 25.53 20.41
CA ARG A 21 0.02 26.40 20.39
C ARG A 21 -0.24 26.89 18.98
N PRO A 22 -1.36 26.44 18.35
CA PRO A 22 -1.72 26.93 17.02
C PRO A 22 -1.94 28.45 17.01
N HIS A 23 -1.25 29.15 16.13
CA HIS A 23 -1.47 30.58 15.94
C HIS A 23 -2.87 30.85 15.34
N ARG A 24 -3.43 32.02 15.64
CA ARG A 24 -4.80 32.39 15.17
C ARG A 24 -4.94 32.33 13.64
N SER A 25 -3.88 32.63 12.88
CA SER A 25 -3.92 32.63 11.42
C SER A 25 -4.20 31.26 10.79
N ILE A 26 -3.94 30.15 11.52
CA ILE A 26 -4.23 28.79 11.04
C ILE A 26 -5.57 28.27 11.55
N GLN A 27 -6.30 29.02 12.36
CA GLN A 27 -7.62 28.64 12.88
C GLN A 27 -8.71 28.98 11.85
N THR A 28 -8.79 28.22 10.79
CA THR A 28 -9.77 28.39 9.71
C THR A 28 -10.83 27.29 9.77
N PRO A 29 -12.01 27.48 9.16
CA PRO A 29 -12.99 26.40 9.02
C PRO A 29 -12.43 25.14 8.35
N TYR A 30 -11.44 25.29 7.46
CA TYR A 30 -10.76 24.19 6.81
C TYR A 30 -9.91 23.38 7.79
N THR A 31 -9.05 24.04 8.58
CA THR A 31 -8.18 23.37 9.55
C THR A 31 -8.94 22.74 10.71
N TRP A 32 -10.08 23.29 11.07
CA TRP A 32 -11.03 22.65 12.01
C TRP A 32 -11.60 21.36 11.41
N ARG A 33 -12.20 21.43 10.23
CA ARG A 33 -12.84 20.28 9.58
C ARG A 33 -11.87 19.16 9.22
N THR A 34 -10.62 19.49 8.92
CA THR A 34 -9.60 18.49 8.62
C THR A 34 -8.97 17.84 9.86
N GLY A 35 -9.34 18.27 11.05
CA GLY A 35 -8.78 17.75 12.31
C GLY A 35 -7.37 18.27 12.63
N LEU A 36 -6.81 19.21 11.83
CA LEU A 36 -5.45 19.71 12.05
C LEU A 36 -5.29 20.38 13.42
N LEU A 37 -6.24 21.21 13.83
CA LEU A 37 -6.18 21.92 15.10
C LEU A 37 -6.18 20.94 16.28
N SER A 38 -7.02 19.91 16.23
CA SER A 38 -7.03 18.84 17.22
C SER A 38 -5.69 18.11 17.24
N ALA A 39 -5.15 17.79 16.08
CA ALA A 39 -3.84 17.15 15.94
C ALA A 39 -2.68 17.99 16.51
N LEU A 40 -2.75 19.30 16.39
CA LEU A 40 -1.76 20.20 16.94
C LEU A 40 -1.92 20.43 18.44
N ALA A 41 -3.12 20.35 18.98
CA ALA A 41 -3.45 20.69 20.37
C ALA A 41 -3.44 19.50 21.33
N THR A 42 -3.77 18.30 20.87
CA THR A 42 -4.00 17.14 21.73
C THR A 42 -3.17 15.92 21.33
N ASN A 43 -3.04 14.95 22.23
CA ASN A 43 -2.54 13.63 21.91
C ASN A 43 -3.67 12.77 21.31
N PRO A 44 -3.35 11.80 20.43
CA PRO A 44 -4.35 10.86 19.93
C PRO A 44 -5.02 10.02 21.07
N PRO A 45 -6.21 9.47 20.82
CA PRO A 45 -6.91 9.50 19.55
C PRO A 45 -7.61 10.82 19.30
N TRP A 46 -7.51 11.33 18.08
CA TRP A 46 -8.36 12.44 17.64
C TRP A 46 -9.75 11.89 17.36
N SER A 47 -10.81 12.64 17.70
CA SER A 47 -12.15 12.18 17.49
C SER A 47 -12.42 12.00 15.99
N ASP A 48 -12.99 10.85 15.63
CA ASP A 48 -13.47 10.54 14.28
C ASP A 48 -14.72 11.37 13.88
N GLU A 49 -15.15 12.28 14.75
CA GLU A 49 -16.39 13.05 14.62
C GLU A 49 -16.33 14.23 13.64
N VAL A 50 -15.22 14.43 12.95
CA VAL A 50 -15.21 15.45 11.89
C VAL A 50 -16.00 14.93 10.71
N ASN A 51 -17.29 15.26 10.73
CA ASN A 51 -18.28 14.91 9.74
C ASN A 51 -17.91 15.52 8.37
N ALA A 52 -16.99 14.86 7.70
CA ALA A 52 -16.50 15.24 6.39
C ALA A 52 -17.61 14.93 5.38
N LYS A 53 -18.28 15.95 4.90
CA LYS A 53 -19.28 15.85 3.82
C LYS A 53 -18.62 15.27 2.56
N ARG A 54 -18.31 13.95 2.54
CA ARG A 54 -17.82 13.17 1.37
C ARG A 54 -16.77 13.87 0.48
N GLN A 55 -15.93 14.74 1.06
CA GLN A 55 -14.92 15.49 0.31
C GLN A 55 -13.49 15.26 0.79
N PHE A 56 -13.32 14.78 2.02
CA PHE A 56 -12.00 14.44 2.56
C PHE A 56 -12.11 13.42 3.70
N HIS A 57 -11.10 12.58 3.80
CA HIS A 57 -10.81 11.80 4.99
C HIS A 57 -10.00 12.70 5.94
N PRO A 58 -10.46 12.94 7.17
CA PRO A 58 -9.79 13.82 8.10
C PRO A 58 -8.41 13.29 8.48
N LEU A 59 -7.59 14.17 9.00
CA LEU A 59 -6.30 13.81 9.56
C LEU A 59 -6.50 12.78 10.67
N CYS A 60 -5.88 11.63 10.54
CA CYS A 60 -5.92 10.56 11.52
C CYS A 60 -4.54 10.00 11.80
N VAL A 61 -4.44 9.29 12.91
CA VAL A 61 -3.26 8.51 13.29
C VAL A 61 -3.47 7.08 12.90
N VAL A 62 -2.49 6.54 12.22
CA VAL A 62 -2.47 5.14 11.82
C VAL A 62 -1.36 4.43 12.57
N SER A 63 -1.70 3.33 13.24
CA SER A 63 -0.73 2.44 13.87
C SER A 63 -1.29 1.02 13.89
N GLY A 64 -0.49 0.09 13.35
CA GLY A 64 -0.81 -1.33 13.28
C GLY A 64 -1.70 -1.72 12.08
N SER A 65 -1.55 -2.96 11.64
CA SER A 65 -2.13 -3.52 10.41
C SER A 65 -3.66 -3.36 10.30
N ARG A 66 -4.40 -3.52 11.39
CA ARG A 66 -5.88 -3.42 11.36
C ARG A 66 -6.41 -2.02 11.01
N ARG A 67 -5.65 -0.98 11.32
CA ARG A 67 -6.05 0.40 10.98
C ARG A 67 -5.74 0.74 9.53
N VAL A 68 -4.64 0.22 9.00
CA VAL A 68 -4.28 0.36 7.58
C VAL A 68 -5.39 -0.19 6.68
N GLU A 69 -5.96 -1.33 7.03
CA GLU A 69 -7.03 -1.98 6.25
C GLU A 69 -8.34 -1.19 6.21
N GLY A 70 -8.70 -0.50 7.30
CA GLY A 70 -9.86 0.38 7.33
C GLY A 70 -9.67 1.70 6.59
N LEU A 71 -8.42 2.16 6.47
CA LEU A 71 -8.10 3.48 5.94
C LEU A 71 -8.41 3.60 4.45
N HIS A 72 -7.96 2.65 3.62
CA HIS A 72 -8.22 2.70 2.18
C HIS A 72 -9.71 2.53 1.86
N SER A 73 -10.44 1.69 2.61
CA SER A 73 -11.90 1.57 2.50
C SER A 73 -12.57 2.91 2.79
N GLY A 74 -12.20 3.55 3.89
CA GLY A 74 -12.71 4.86 4.27
C GLY A 74 -12.41 5.94 3.24
N VAL A 75 -11.21 5.95 2.66
CA VAL A 75 -10.86 6.91 1.59
C VAL A 75 -11.74 6.73 0.37
N ILE A 76 -11.93 5.51 -0.11
CA ILE A 76 -12.75 5.22 -1.29
C ILE A 76 -14.22 5.56 -1.04
N GLU A 77 -14.76 5.23 0.13
CA GLU A 77 -16.13 5.54 0.50
C GLU A 77 -16.35 7.05 0.61
N VAL A 78 -15.51 7.75 1.38
CA VAL A 78 -15.61 9.20 1.60
C VAL A 78 -15.49 9.97 0.30
N LEU A 79 -14.63 9.53 -0.60
CA LEU A 79 -14.40 10.19 -1.89
C LEU A 79 -15.35 9.71 -2.98
N ASN A 80 -16.25 8.74 -2.67
CA ASN A 80 -17.22 8.19 -3.60
C ASN A 80 -16.59 7.75 -4.93
N ILE A 81 -15.43 7.08 -4.85
CA ILE A 81 -14.73 6.57 -6.02
C ILE A 81 -15.39 5.26 -6.44
N THR A 82 -16.00 5.23 -7.62
CA THR A 82 -16.78 4.09 -8.11
C THR A 82 -16.15 3.38 -9.30
N ALA A 83 -15.34 4.08 -10.10
CA ALA A 83 -14.67 3.49 -11.26
C ALA A 83 -13.68 2.39 -10.82
N PRO A 84 -13.80 1.12 -11.30
CA PRO A 84 -13.00 0.00 -10.80
C PRO A 84 -11.48 0.23 -10.87
N ALA A 85 -10.98 0.81 -11.97
CA ALA A 85 -9.56 1.12 -12.12
C ALA A 85 -9.09 2.17 -11.10
N ALA A 86 -9.91 3.19 -10.83
CA ALA A 86 -9.61 4.23 -9.86
C ALA A 86 -9.67 3.69 -8.41
N VAL A 87 -10.65 2.84 -8.10
CA VAL A 87 -10.73 2.13 -6.80
C VAL A 87 -9.45 1.36 -6.55
N LYS A 88 -8.99 0.59 -7.54
CA LYS A 88 -7.75 -0.16 -7.44
C LYS A 88 -6.54 0.78 -7.25
N ALA A 89 -6.36 1.77 -8.10
CA ALA A 89 -5.19 2.65 -8.07
C ALA A 89 -5.08 3.42 -6.77
N VAL A 90 -6.18 4.01 -6.29
CA VAL A 90 -6.20 4.76 -5.03
C VAL A 90 -6.05 3.82 -3.83
N GLY A 91 -6.74 2.69 -3.84
CA GLY A 91 -6.67 1.71 -2.76
C GLY A 91 -5.27 1.11 -2.60
N ASP A 92 -4.64 0.67 -3.69
CA ASP A 92 -3.28 0.14 -3.68
C ASP A 92 -2.28 1.21 -3.20
N ALA A 93 -2.38 2.44 -3.73
CA ALA A 93 -1.47 3.52 -3.39
C ALA A 93 -1.58 3.91 -1.90
N VAL A 94 -2.80 4.07 -1.36
CA VAL A 94 -3.02 4.36 0.06
C VAL A 94 -2.48 3.24 0.94
N SER A 95 -2.84 2.00 0.64
CA SER A 95 -2.43 0.83 1.44
C SER A 95 -0.92 0.64 1.46
N GLU A 96 -0.28 0.83 0.31
CA GLU A 96 1.17 0.64 0.18
C GLU A 96 1.97 1.69 0.95
N ILE A 97 1.60 2.97 0.78
CA ILE A 97 2.35 4.05 1.42
C ILE A 97 2.15 4.03 2.93
N ASP A 98 0.93 3.76 3.39
CA ASP A 98 0.64 3.71 4.82
C ASP A 98 1.34 2.51 5.48
N ARG A 99 1.31 1.34 4.84
CA ARG A 99 2.05 0.18 5.30
C ARG A 99 3.57 0.42 5.32
N ASN A 100 4.13 1.08 4.30
CA ASN A 100 5.55 1.41 4.29
C ASN A 100 5.93 2.31 5.47
N ALA A 101 5.07 3.25 5.85
CA ALA A 101 5.30 4.09 7.02
C ALA A 101 5.21 3.29 8.33
N ASP A 102 4.26 2.36 8.46
CA ASP A 102 4.11 1.53 9.66
C ASP A 102 5.24 0.49 9.80
N GLU A 103 5.56 -0.25 8.73
CA GLU A 103 6.51 -1.36 8.77
C GLU A 103 7.98 -0.90 8.71
N HIS A 104 8.25 0.27 8.13
CA HIS A 104 9.62 0.67 7.77
C HIS A 104 10.14 1.91 8.48
N SER A 105 9.30 2.67 9.14
CA SER A 105 9.74 3.91 9.79
C SER A 105 10.61 3.69 11.03
N ASP A 106 10.49 2.56 11.72
CA ASP A 106 11.01 2.37 13.08
C ASP A 106 10.60 3.52 14.02
N SER A 107 9.50 4.19 13.70
CA SER A 107 9.04 5.35 14.44
C SER A 107 8.36 4.92 15.74
N LYS A 108 8.73 5.61 16.83
CA LYS A 108 7.99 5.51 18.08
C LYS A 108 6.74 6.41 18.07
N THR A 109 6.59 7.26 17.06
CA THR A 109 5.42 8.11 16.86
C THR A 109 4.52 7.48 15.81
N PRO A 110 3.19 7.59 15.99
CA PRO A 110 2.26 7.09 15.00
C PRO A 110 2.40 7.81 13.66
N THR A 111 2.07 7.11 12.60
CA THR A 111 1.95 7.67 11.25
C THR A 111 0.74 8.60 11.17
N SER A 112 0.89 9.73 10.52
CA SER A 112 -0.19 10.69 10.24
C SER A 112 -0.66 10.53 8.81
N PHE A 113 -1.98 10.42 8.62
CA PHE A 113 -2.62 10.29 7.31
C PHE A 113 -3.70 11.36 7.12
N ALA A 114 -3.87 11.84 5.89
CA ALA A 114 -5.03 12.62 5.45
C ALA A 114 -5.27 12.43 3.95
N ALA A 115 -6.53 12.46 3.53
CA ALA A 115 -6.89 12.45 2.12
C ALA A 115 -7.97 13.49 1.81
N GLY A 116 -8.04 13.95 0.56
CA GLY A 116 -9.04 14.90 0.12
C GLY A 116 -9.42 14.73 -1.35
N TRP A 117 -10.70 14.98 -1.66
CA TRP A 117 -11.23 15.08 -2.99
C TRP A 117 -11.38 16.55 -3.41
N PHE A 118 -10.68 16.92 -4.48
CA PHE A 118 -10.72 18.27 -5.05
C PHE A 118 -11.67 18.28 -6.25
N HIS A 119 -12.92 18.58 -5.99
CA HIS A 119 -14.03 18.48 -6.95
C HIS A 119 -13.77 19.20 -8.27
N ASN A 120 -13.34 20.46 -8.21
CA ASN A 120 -13.08 21.29 -9.39
C ASN A 120 -11.92 20.79 -10.25
N GLN A 121 -11.05 19.96 -9.70
CA GLN A 121 -9.86 19.44 -10.37
C GLN A 121 -9.95 17.93 -10.62
N ARG A 122 -11.06 17.31 -10.20
CA ARG A 122 -11.34 15.88 -10.33
C ARG A 122 -10.14 15.01 -9.91
N ARG A 123 -9.57 15.33 -8.75
CA ARG A 123 -8.38 14.65 -8.22
C ARG A 123 -8.55 14.26 -6.76
N VAL A 124 -7.97 13.13 -6.42
CA VAL A 124 -7.73 12.68 -5.06
C VAL A 124 -6.30 13.03 -4.69
N SER A 125 -6.12 13.66 -3.53
CA SER A 125 -4.78 13.84 -2.96
C SER A 125 -4.76 13.28 -1.56
N PHE A 126 -3.74 12.50 -1.24
CA PHE A 126 -3.52 11.99 0.11
C PHE A 126 -2.05 12.13 0.49
N GLY A 127 -1.79 12.04 1.76
CA GLY A 127 -0.45 12.12 2.30
C GLY A 127 -0.29 11.29 3.56
N VAL A 128 0.89 10.73 3.72
CA VAL A 128 1.33 9.95 4.88
C VAL A 128 2.64 10.53 5.37
N ALA A 129 2.77 10.70 6.67
CA ALA A 129 4.00 11.21 7.28
C ALA A 129 4.35 10.44 8.54
N ASP A 130 5.61 10.07 8.67
CA ASP A 130 6.23 9.52 9.87
C ASP A 130 7.42 10.37 10.33
N THR A 131 7.90 10.13 11.53
CA THR A 131 9.11 10.75 12.08
C THR A 131 10.19 9.71 12.38
N GLY A 132 10.26 8.68 11.56
CA GLY A 132 11.14 7.54 11.71
C GLY A 132 12.56 7.76 11.19
N VAL A 133 13.17 6.65 10.78
CA VAL A 133 14.60 6.63 10.40
C VAL A 133 14.88 7.11 8.99
N GLY A 134 13.85 7.27 8.15
CA GLY A 134 13.98 7.62 6.74
C GLY A 134 14.41 6.46 5.83
N ILE A 135 14.35 6.71 4.52
CA ILE A 135 14.55 5.68 3.49
C ILE A 135 16.00 5.16 3.47
N LEU A 136 16.98 6.06 3.45
CA LEU A 136 18.41 5.69 3.37
C LEU A 136 18.81 4.71 4.47
N ARG A 137 18.53 5.08 5.73
CA ARG A 137 18.88 4.26 6.87
C ARG A 137 18.17 2.91 6.85
N ARG A 138 16.92 2.89 6.38
CA ARG A 138 16.15 1.64 6.24
C ARG A 138 16.73 0.72 5.20
N LEU A 139 17.04 1.21 4.00
CA LEU A 139 17.63 0.41 2.93
C LEU A 139 19.00 -0.13 3.33
N ARG A 140 19.84 0.68 4.00
CA ARG A 140 21.16 0.23 4.54
C ARG A 140 20.99 -0.86 5.59
N GLY A 141 20.08 -0.68 6.53
CA GLY A 141 19.81 -1.67 7.58
C GLY A 141 19.32 -3.02 7.04
N LYS A 142 18.91 -3.06 5.76
CA LYS A 142 18.47 -4.26 5.05
C LYS A 142 19.50 -4.79 4.05
N GLY A 143 20.65 -4.19 3.97
CA GLY A 143 21.75 -4.63 3.10
C GLY A 143 21.47 -4.46 1.61
N VAL A 144 20.68 -3.46 1.22
CA VAL A 144 20.50 -3.11 -0.20
C VAL A 144 21.83 -2.69 -0.77
N ALA A 145 22.27 -3.37 -1.85
CA ALA A 145 23.52 -3.12 -2.52
C ALA A 145 23.47 -1.84 -3.39
N ASP A 146 24.63 -1.30 -3.72
CA ASP A 146 24.81 -0.16 -4.63
C ASP A 146 23.99 1.07 -4.20
N LEU A 147 24.06 1.38 -2.91
CA LEU A 147 23.37 2.53 -2.31
C LEU A 147 24.41 3.63 -2.00
N ASP A 148 24.27 4.76 -2.65
CA ASP A 148 25.07 5.95 -2.35
C ASP A 148 24.78 6.47 -0.94
N ASP A 149 25.70 7.28 -0.40
CA ASP A 149 25.60 7.80 0.98
C ASP A 149 24.78 9.10 1.05
N ASP A 150 23.72 9.20 0.26
CA ASP A 150 22.83 10.35 0.25
C ASP A 150 21.35 9.95 0.21
N ASP A 151 20.51 10.81 0.78
CA ASP A 151 19.07 10.56 0.90
C ASP A 151 18.35 10.64 -0.46
N LYS A 152 18.84 11.44 -1.38
CA LYS A 152 18.29 11.58 -2.73
C LYS A 152 18.43 10.29 -3.52
N SER A 153 19.64 9.73 -3.60
CA SER A 153 19.91 8.45 -4.26
C SER A 153 19.14 7.29 -3.61
N ALA A 154 18.95 7.35 -2.28
CA ALA A 154 18.12 6.37 -1.59
C ALA A 154 16.66 6.43 -2.01
N ILE A 155 16.08 7.62 -2.22
CA ILE A 155 14.71 7.77 -2.75
C ILE A 155 14.65 7.24 -4.19
N GLU A 156 15.63 7.60 -5.03
CA GLU A 156 15.70 7.12 -6.41
C GLU A 156 15.75 5.59 -6.48
N LYS A 157 16.57 4.98 -5.62
CA LYS A 157 16.66 3.52 -5.48
C LYS A 157 15.34 2.91 -5.01
N ALA A 158 14.68 3.49 -4.01
CA ALA A 158 13.41 3.00 -3.48
C ALA A 158 12.25 3.07 -4.48
N LEU A 159 12.34 3.96 -5.48
CA LEU A 159 11.37 4.08 -6.57
C LEU A 159 11.59 3.08 -7.72
N GLN A 160 12.68 2.32 -7.71
CA GLN A 160 12.92 1.26 -8.68
C GLN A 160 12.07 0.02 -8.34
N PRO A 161 11.64 -0.75 -9.35
CA PRO A 161 10.96 -2.01 -9.09
C PRO A 161 11.89 -3.00 -8.38
N HIS A 162 11.31 -3.86 -7.53
CA HIS A 162 12.02 -4.91 -6.78
C HIS A 162 13.04 -4.42 -5.74
N VAL A 163 13.06 -3.14 -5.41
CA VAL A 163 13.84 -2.62 -4.29
C VAL A 163 12.96 -2.60 -3.05
N THR A 164 13.33 -3.38 -2.06
CA THR A 164 12.60 -3.48 -0.80
C THR A 164 13.52 -3.34 0.40
N GLY A 165 13.08 -2.61 1.40
CA GLY A 165 13.68 -2.62 2.73
C GLY A 165 13.46 -3.92 3.51
N ALA A 166 12.90 -4.97 2.91
CA ALA A 166 12.59 -6.24 3.59
C ALA A 166 13.75 -7.26 3.64
N GLY A 167 14.94 -6.94 3.08
CA GLY A 167 16.13 -7.81 3.10
C GLY A 167 16.33 -8.61 1.82
N ARG A 168 17.55 -9.20 1.67
CA ARG A 168 17.92 -10.02 0.52
C ARG A 168 17.06 -11.28 0.44
N ARG A 169 16.78 -11.72 -0.79
CA ARG A 169 16.25 -13.07 -1.07
C ARG A 169 17.10 -14.11 -0.34
N GLY A 170 16.49 -14.95 0.46
CA GLY A 170 17.12 -16.22 0.83
C GLY A 170 17.30 -16.54 2.31
N VAL A 171 17.15 -15.63 3.26
CA VAL A 171 17.31 -15.96 4.68
C VAL A 171 16.34 -15.14 5.53
N SER A 172 15.16 -15.58 5.68
CA SER A 172 14.27 -15.56 6.82
C SER A 172 12.79 -15.48 6.42
N HIS A 173 11.96 -16.04 7.25
CA HIS A 173 10.51 -16.22 7.14
C HIS A 173 9.69 -14.91 7.22
N ALA A 174 10.25 -13.78 6.79
CA ALA A 174 9.51 -12.52 6.69
C ALA A 174 8.69 -12.51 5.40
N PRO A 175 7.39 -12.12 5.43
CA PRO A 175 6.58 -12.04 4.23
C PRO A 175 7.22 -11.07 3.24
N ASN A 176 7.58 -11.58 2.07
CA ASN A 176 8.28 -10.85 1.03
C ASN A 176 7.41 -9.70 0.50
N ASN A 177 7.70 -8.48 0.91
CA ASN A 177 7.25 -7.31 0.18
C ASN A 177 8.12 -7.22 -1.08
N HIS A 178 7.54 -7.36 -2.27
CA HIS A 178 8.29 -7.43 -3.52
C HIS A 178 8.97 -6.11 -3.94
N GLY A 179 8.91 -5.06 -3.13
CA GLY A 179 9.54 -3.78 -3.42
C GLY A 179 8.96 -3.06 -4.65
N ILE A 180 7.71 -3.31 -4.99
CA ILE A 180 7.04 -2.70 -6.16
C ILE A 180 5.98 -1.65 -5.77
N GLY A 181 5.58 -1.58 -4.50
CA GLY A 181 4.47 -0.74 -4.09
C GLY A 181 4.70 0.75 -4.31
N LEU A 182 5.86 1.27 -3.92
CA LEU A 182 6.20 2.67 -4.13
C LEU A 182 6.37 3.00 -5.63
N HIS A 183 6.99 2.08 -6.39
CA HIS A 183 7.08 2.15 -7.84
C HIS A 183 5.69 2.18 -8.50
N THR A 184 4.81 1.27 -8.15
CA THR A 184 3.44 1.19 -8.67
C THR A 184 2.63 2.45 -8.34
N THR A 185 2.74 2.95 -7.11
CA THR A 185 2.09 4.21 -6.70
C THR A 185 2.57 5.39 -7.55
N ARG A 186 3.87 5.47 -7.83
CA ARG A 186 4.43 6.47 -8.74
C ARG A 186 3.82 6.38 -10.13
N LEU A 187 3.70 5.15 -10.68
CA LEU A 187 3.08 4.94 -11.99
C LEU A 187 1.61 5.38 -12.00
N TYR A 188 0.82 5.04 -10.98
CA TYR A 188 -0.57 5.50 -10.88
C TYR A 188 -0.68 7.03 -10.85
N ALA A 189 0.16 7.71 -10.08
CA ALA A 189 0.18 9.17 -10.04
C ALA A 189 0.54 9.75 -11.42
N ARG A 190 1.63 9.29 -12.02
CA ARG A 190 2.11 9.77 -13.32
C ARG A 190 1.10 9.52 -14.43
N ASP A 191 0.64 8.29 -14.59
CA ASP A 191 -0.21 7.86 -15.72
C ASP A 191 -1.63 8.43 -15.62
N SER A 192 -2.08 8.82 -14.43
CA SER A 192 -3.32 9.59 -14.24
C SER A 192 -3.13 11.10 -14.46
N GLY A 193 -1.94 11.57 -14.82
CA GLY A 193 -1.66 13.00 -14.91
C GLY A 193 -1.62 13.72 -13.56
N GLY A 194 -1.32 13.00 -12.51
CA GLY A 194 -1.23 13.49 -11.13
C GLY A 194 0.17 13.89 -10.71
N GLU A 195 0.47 13.69 -9.42
CA GLU A 195 1.72 14.12 -8.80
C GLU A 195 2.13 13.17 -7.68
N MET A 196 3.43 12.95 -7.51
CA MET A 196 4.01 12.30 -6.35
C MET A 196 5.16 13.12 -5.78
N VAL A 197 5.19 13.24 -4.45
CA VAL A 197 6.26 13.92 -3.70
C VAL A 197 6.72 13.00 -2.58
N ILE A 198 8.03 12.87 -2.42
CA ILE A 198 8.64 12.17 -1.30
C ILE A 198 9.68 13.09 -0.65
N LEU A 199 9.59 13.23 0.67
CA LEU A 199 10.64 13.83 1.48
C LEU A 199 11.16 12.76 2.45
N SER A 200 12.46 12.56 2.50
CA SER A 200 13.08 11.64 3.46
C SER A 200 14.42 12.19 3.88
N GLN A 201 14.53 12.56 5.14
CA GLN A 201 15.68 13.27 5.68
C GLN A 201 15.98 14.54 4.86
N ARG A 202 17.08 14.59 4.11
CA ARG A 202 17.44 15.69 3.21
C ARG A 202 17.02 15.47 1.77
N GLY A 203 16.65 14.23 1.39
CA GLY A 203 16.24 13.91 0.05
C GLY A 203 14.82 14.38 -0.26
N CYS A 204 14.63 14.90 -1.46
CA CYS A 204 13.35 15.32 -2.01
C CYS A 204 13.19 14.74 -3.41
N PHE A 205 12.04 14.14 -3.66
CA PHE A 205 11.59 13.72 -4.99
C PHE A 205 10.29 14.41 -5.31
N VAL A 206 10.18 14.95 -6.52
CA VAL A 206 8.94 15.54 -7.05
C VAL A 206 8.76 15.09 -8.49
N GLU A 207 7.63 14.48 -8.78
CA GLU A 207 7.18 14.18 -10.13
C GLU A 207 5.76 14.69 -10.32
N ARG A 208 5.56 15.58 -11.28
CA ARG A 208 4.27 16.18 -11.64
C ARG A 208 4.10 16.09 -13.15
N HIS A 209 3.17 15.27 -13.59
CA HIS A 209 2.88 15.19 -15.03
C HIS A 209 2.43 16.55 -15.60
N PRO A 210 2.92 16.99 -16.78
CA PRO A 210 3.81 16.28 -17.72
C PRO A 210 5.32 16.52 -17.51
N TYR A 211 5.70 17.13 -16.41
CA TYR A 211 7.11 17.48 -16.15
C TYR A 211 7.94 16.25 -15.75
N PRO A 212 9.24 16.23 -16.08
CA PRO A 212 10.13 15.15 -15.66
C PRO A 212 10.28 15.11 -14.13
N ALA A 213 10.59 13.92 -13.64
CA ALA A 213 10.93 13.73 -12.23
C ALA A 213 12.18 14.52 -11.84
N ARG A 214 12.15 15.11 -10.63
CA ARG A 214 13.28 15.83 -10.04
C ARG A 214 13.65 15.21 -8.71
N PHE A 215 14.94 15.11 -8.49
CA PHE A 215 15.55 14.65 -7.25
C PHE A 215 16.46 15.77 -6.73
N GLU A 216 16.23 16.22 -5.52
CA GLU A 216 16.90 17.38 -4.95
C GLU A 216 17.35 17.08 -3.51
N ASP A 217 18.40 17.74 -3.04
CA ASP A 217 18.78 17.78 -1.64
C ASP A 217 18.23 19.05 -0.99
N LEU A 218 17.55 18.86 0.14
CA LEU A 218 17.01 19.97 0.91
C LEU A 218 18.09 20.60 1.79
N GLU A 219 18.03 21.90 1.99
CA GLU A 219 18.85 22.61 2.99
C GLU A 219 18.49 22.20 4.41
N THR A 220 17.23 21.81 4.62
CA THR A 220 16.69 21.37 5.91
C THR A 220 16.38 19.90 5.94
N THR A 221 16.39 19.29 7.11
CA THR A 221 16.09 17.86 7.29
C THR A 221 14.65 17.66 7.74
N TRP A 222 13.92 16.83 6.99
CA TRP A 222 12.67 16.25 7.46
C TRP A 222 12.98 14.94 8.22
N LYS A 223 12.70 14.89 9.52
CA LYS A 223 12.89 13.66 10.30
C LYS A 223 11.84 12.62 9.92
N GLY A 224 12.27 11.50 9.34
CA GLY A 224 11.39 10.42 8.88
C GLY A 224 11.10 10.49 7.38
N THR A 225 9.89 10.10 7.01
CA THR A 225 9.43 10.10 5.61
C THR A 225 8.06 10.77 5.49
N LEU A 226 7.90 11.60 4.47
CA LEU A 226 6.63 12.17 4.03
C LEU A 226 6.40 11.77 2.58
N VAL A 227 5.28 11.14 2.30
CA VAL A 227 4.84 10.82 0.95
C VAL A 227 3.51 11.50 0.68
N GLY A 228 3.43 12.22 -0.42
CA GLY A 228 2.20 12.82 -0.92
C GLY A 228 1.92 12.36 -2.33
N VAL A 229 0.67 11.98 -2.59
CA VAL A 229 0.23 11.47 -3.88
C VAL A 229 -1.04 12.17 -4.31
N THR A 230 -1.09 12.50 -5.59
CA THR A 230 -2.30 12.98 -6.27
C THR A 230 -2.59 12.06 -7.44
N ILE A 231 -3.80 11.54 -7.51
CA ILE A 231 -4.32 10.70 -8.61
C ILE A 231 -5.56 11.38 -9.16
N LYS A 232 -5.73 11.34 -10.48
CA LYS A 232 -6.97 11.76 -11.15
C LYS A 232 -7.76 10.51 -11.53
N PRO A 233 -8.78 10.12 -10.74
CA PRO A 233 -9.48 8.85 -10.91
C PRO A 233 -10.06 8.63 -12.30
N ASP A 234 -10.54 9.69 -12.93
CA ASP A 234 -11.14 9.63 -14.28
C ASP A 234 -10.11 9.39 -15.40
N GLN A 235 -8.83 9.57 -15.11
CA GLN A 235 -7.73 9.41 -16.06
C GLN A 235 -6.93 8.12 -15.79
N VAL A 236 -7.29 7.35 -14.78
CA VAL A 236 -6.68 6.04 -14.54
C VAL A 236 -7.12 5.09 -15.66
N GLY A 237 -6.23 4.85 -16.60
CA GLY A 237 -6.50 3.96 -17.74
C GLY A 237 -6.42 2.48 -17.36
N ALA A 238 -6.92 1.63 -18.25
CA ALA A 238 -6.77 0.17 -18.12
C ALA A 238 -5.30 -0.28 -18.04
N PHE A 239 -4.40 0.49 -18.63
CA PHE A 239 -2.95 0.24 -18.61
C PHE A 239 -2.35 0.28 -17.19
N ALA A 240 -2.76 1.22 -16.35
CA ALA A 240 -2.34 1.29 -14.96
C ALA A 240 -2.78 0.05 -14.15
N VAL A 241 -3.80 -0.64 -14.60
CA VAL A 241 -4.31 -1.86 -13.97
C VAL A 241 -3.57 -3.11 -14.45
N SER A 242 -3.13 -3.14 -15.72
CA SER A 242 -2.53 -4.33 -16.33
C SER A 242 -1.01 -4.36 -16.32
N ASN A 243 -0.36 -3.20 -16.30
CA ASN A 243 1.09 -3.08 -16.52
C ASN A 243 1.78 -2.25 -15.43
N ALA A 244 1.51 -2.49 -14.18
CA ALA A 244 2.35 -1.96 -13.11
C ALA A 244 3.79 -2.50 -13.21
N GLY A 245 4.37 -2.36 -14.39
CA GLY A 245 5.81 -2.31 -14.64
C GLY A 245 6.61 -3.59 -14.54
N VAL A 246 5.99 -4.75 -14.58
CA VAL A 246 6.75 -5.99 -14.73
C VAL A 246 6.24 -6.70 -15.97
N GLY A 247 7.14 -6.93 -16.92
CA GLY A 247 6.89 -7.79 -18.09
C GLY A 247 6.56 -9.22 -17.64
N VAL A 248 5.36 -9.38 -17.10
CA VAL A 248 4.81 -10.70 -16.84
C VAL A 248 4.50 -11.28 -18.22
N ARG A 249 5.29 -12.26 -18.65
CA ARG A 249 4.91 -13.14 -19.76
C ARG A 249 3.47 -13.59 -19.51
N ALA A 250 2.65 -13.66 -20.54
CA ALA A 250 1.28 -14.18 -20.46
C ALA A 250 1.27 -15.38 -19.52
N GLY A 251 0.85 -15.16 -18.28
CA GLY A 251 0.84 -16.16 -17.23
C GLY A 251 -0.50 -16.88 -17.22
N ALA A 252 -0.61 -17.89 -16.40
CA ALA A 252 -1.86 -18.62 -16.23
C ALA A 252 -2.95 -17.71 -15.65
N ASP A 253 -4.10 -17.68 -16.27
CA ASP A 253 -5.28 -17.05 -15.70
C ASP A 253 -5.77 -17.83 -14.47
N PRO A 254 -6.11 -17.15 -13.37
CA PRO A 254 -6.71 -17.81 -12.21
C PRO A 254 -7.98 -18.56 -12.57
N ALA A 255 -8.14 -19.79 -12.08
CA ALA A 255 -9.30 -20.61 -12.37
C ALA A 255 -10.57 -20.09 -11.66
N TRP A 256 -11.49 -19.50 -12.41
CA TRP A 256 -12.78 -19.02 -11.89
C TRP A 256 -13.83 -20.12 -12.01
N ARG A 257 -14.50 -20.43 -10.87
CA ARG A 257 -15.55 -21.45 -10.79
C ARG A 257 -16.74 -20.91 -10.02
N GLU A 258 -17.96 -21.23 -10.42
CA GLU A 258 -19.17 -20.82 -9.69
C GLU A 258 -19.32 -21.60 -8.38
N THR A 259 -18.89 -22.85 -8.38
CA THR A 259 -18.99 -23.76 -7.23
C THR A 259 -17.61 -24.33 -6.86
N PRO A 260 -17.36 -24.57 -5.57
CA PRO A 260 -16.15 -25.26 -5.13
C PRO A 260 -16.03 -26.64 -5.75
N PRO A 261 -14.81 -27.09 -6.12
CA PRO A 261 -14.56 -28.48 -6.46
C PRO A 261 -14.94 -29.43 -5.31
N GLU A 262 -15.27 -30.64 -5.62
CA GLU A 262 -15.56 -31.68 -4.63
C GLU A 262 -14.33 -31.89 -3.70
N GLY A 263 -14.55 -31.97 -2.39
CA GLY A 263 -13.50 -32.15 -1.41
C GLY A 263 -12.59 -30.95 -1.18
N ALA A 264 -12.86 -29.80 -1.81
CA ALA A 264 -12.03 -28.61 -1.68
C ALA A 264 -11.99 -28.06 -0.23
N LEU A 265 -10.83 -27.51 0.13
CA LEU A 265 -10.73 -26.57 1.24
C LEU A 265 -11.39 -25.24 0.81
N VAL A 266 -12.49 -24.86 1.45
CA VAL A 266 -13.21 -23.63 1.08
C VAL A 266 -12.87 -22.52 2.06
N LEU A 267 -12.25 -21.46 1.56
CA LEU A 267 -11.90 -20.25 2.33
C LEU A 267 -12.84 -19.11 1.96
N LYS A 268 -13.28 -18.36 2.98
CA LYS A 268 -14.19 -17.21 2.84
C LYS A 268 -13.61 -16.00 3.54
N PRO A 269 -12.78 -15.18 2.86
CA PRO A 269 -12.23 -13.97 3.44
C PRO A 269 -13.32 -13.06 4.03
N PRO A 270 -13.05 -12.39 5.17
CA PRO A 270 -13.96 -11.38 5.68
C PRO A 270 -14.07 -10.24 4.68
N VAL A 271 -15.29 -9.75 4.50
CA VAL A 271 -15.61 -8.63 3.59
C VAL A 271 -16.22 -7.53 4.42
N ASP A 272 -15.67 -6.33 4.36
CA ASP A 272 -16.17 -5.16 5.09
C ASP A 272 -17.40 -4.52 4.44
N GLY A 273 -17.93 -3.46 5.05
CA GLY A 273 -19.11 -2.73 4.57
C GLY A 273 -18.91 -2.09 3.18
N CYS A 274 -17.67 -1.84 2.77
CA CYS A 274 -17.30 -1.33 1.45
C CYS A 274 -17.07 -2.44 0.42
N ARG A 275 -17.32 -3.69 0.78
CA ARG A 275 -17.10 -4.90 -0.03
C ARG A 275 -15.61 -5.14 -0.34
N PHE A 276 -14.73 -4.89 0.64
CA PHE A 276 -13.31 -5.15 0.55
C PHE A 276 -12.94 -6.39 1.35
N ALA A 277 -12.14 -7.26 0.74
CA ALA A 277 -11.56 -8.44 1.36
C ALA A 277 -10.06 -8.20 1.58
N ALA A 278 -9.69 -7.33 2.53
CA ALA A 278 -8.34 -6.82 2.67
C ALA A 278 -7.66 -7.12 4.02
N ASP A 279 -8.27 -7.96 4.87
CA ASP A 279 -7.70 -8.38 6.17
C ASP A 279 -6.46 -9.26 5.97
N LYS A 280 -5.28 -8.64 5.91
CA LYS A 280 -3.99 -9.31 5.71
C LYS A 280 -3.67 -10.35 6.80
N ASP A 281 -4.09 -10.10 8.04
CA ASP A 281 -3.85 -11.03 9.14
C ASP A 281 -4.72 -12.28 9.00
N TRP A 282 -5.94 -12.14 8.49
CA TRP A 282 -6.76 -13.28 8.14
C TRP A 282 -6.09 -14.13 7.05
N TYR A 283 -5.62 -13.54 5.98
CA TYR A 283 -4.93 -14.22 4.88
C TYR A 283 -3.67 -14.94 5.35
N ARG A 284 -2.87 -14.27 6.19
CA ARG A 284 -1.64 -14.84 6.75
C ARG A 284 -1.92 -16.06 7.64
N ARG A 285 -2.98 -16.02 8.44
CA ARG A 285 -3.37 -17.14 9.32
C ARG A 285 -3.83 -18.38 8.55
N HIS A 286 -4.45 -18.21 7.36
CA HIS A 286 -4.95 -19.33 6.57
C HIS A 286 -3.94 -19.85 5.53
N ARG A 287 -2.81 -19.17 5.34
CA ARG A 287 -1.76 -19.65 4.43
C ARG A 287 -1.25 -21.07 4.75
N PRO A 288 -0.97 -21.47 5.99
CA PRO A 288 -0.54 -22.83 6.29
C PRO A 288 -1.56 -23.89 5.88
N GLU A 289 -2.86 -23.61 5.99
CA GLU A 289 -3.93 -24.51 5.55
C GLU A 289 -3.94 -24.68 4.03
N VAL A 290 -3.68 -23.59 3.30
CA VAL A 290 -3.56 -23.61 1.83
C VAL A 290 -2.36 -24.43 1.40
N LEU A 291 -1.19 -24.22 2.03
CA LEU A 291 0.01 -25.01 1.76
C LEU A 291 -0.23 -26.50 1.97
N ALA A 292 -0.71 -26.89 3.16
CA ALA A 292 -0.99 -28.28 3.48
C ALA A 292 -2.00 -28.94 2.54
N ALA A 293 -3.03 -28.18 2.10
CA ALA A 293 -4.00 -28.69 1.13
C ALA A 293 -3.36 -28.95 -0.23
N ILE A 294 -2.52 -28.02 -0.74
CA ILE A 294 -1.84 -28.17 -2.03
C ILE A 294 -0.81 -29.32 -1.98
N GLU A 295 -0.05 -29.45 -0.90
CA GLU A 295 0.86 -30.58 -0.66
C GLU A 295 0.15 -31.92 -0.70
N ALA A 296 -1.03 -32.01 -0.06
CA ALA A 296 -1.89 -33.18 -0.09
C ALA A 296 -2.61 -33.41 -1.43
N GLY A 297 -2.43 -32.57 -2.44
CA GLY A 297 -3.17 -32.63 -3.71
C GLY A 297 -4.66 -32.29 -3.58
N ARG A 298 -5.07 -31.65 -2.48
CA ARG A 298 -6.46 -31.27 -2.21
C ARG A 298 -6.77 -29.93 -2.87
N PRO A 299 -7.88 -29.78 -3.62
CA PRO A 299 -8.29 -28.52 -4.17
C PRO A 299 -8.56 -27.46 -3.09
N VAL A 300 -8.24 -26.20 -3.40
CA VAL A 300 -8.53 -25.03 -2.57
C VAL A 300 -9.42 -24.07 -3.34
N HIS A 301 -10.51 -23.64 -2.71
CA HIS A 301 -11.45 -22.71 -3.30
C HIS A 301 -11.60 -21.46 -2.42
N ILE A 302 -11.39 -20.28 -3.00
CA ILE A 302 -11.51 -19.01 -2.29
C ILE A 302 -12.75 -18.26 -2.80
N ALA A 303 -13.80 -18.22 -1.96
CA ALA A 303 -15.05 -17.52 -2.26
C ALA A 303 -15.01 -16.10 -1.69
N PHE A 304 -14.86 -15.10 -2.55
CA PHE A 304 -14.69 -13.71 -2.15
C PHE A 304 -15.98 -12.97 -1.77
N ARG A 305 -17.13 -13.67 -1.76
CA ARG A 305 -18.42 -13.14 -1.28
C ARG A 305 -18.82 -11.81 -1.92
N LYS A 306 -18.61 -11.68 -3.23
CA LYS A 306 -18.85 -10.47 -4.03
C LYS A 306 -17.96 -9.27 -3.61
N ALA A 307 -16.81 -9.52 -3.03
CA ALA A 307 -15.85 -8.45 -2.79
C ALA A 307 -15.42 -7.79 -4.12
N ILE A 308 -15.32 -6.48 -4.10
CA ILE A 308 -14.91 -5.71 -5.28
C ILE A 308 -13.41 -5.44 -5.29
N TYR A 309 -12.77 -5.51 -4.14
CA TYR A 309 -11.36 -5.17 -3.98
C TYR A 309 -10.68 -6.02 -2.89
N SER A 310 -9.40 -6.27 -3.09
CA SER A 310 -8.45 -6.73 -2.05
C SER A 310 -7.08 -6.13 -2.34
N THR A 311 -6.29 -5.89 -1.31
CA THR A 311 -4.93 -5.39 -1.51
C THR A 311 -4.02 -6.48 -2.05
N GLN A 312 -3.06 -6.13 -2.92
CA GLN A 312 -2.05 -7.07 -3.39
C GLN A 312 -1.32 -7.73 -2.22
N SER A 313 -1.02 -6.96 -1.16
CA SER A 313 -0.35 -7.45 0.04
C SER A 313 -1.16 -8.49 0.80
N ALA A 314 -2.49 -8.34 0.87
CA ALA A 314 -3.36 -9.33 1.50
C ALA A 314 -3.39 -10.63 0.68
N LEU A 315 -3.65 -10.54 -0.63
CA LEU A 315 -3.64 -11.69 -1.54
C LEU A 315 -2.28 -12.39 -1.55
N HIS A 316 -1.20 -11.61 -1.57
CA HIS A 316 0.17 -12.12 -1.51
C HIS A 316 0.44 -12.89 -0.20
N ALA A 317 -0.08 -12.42 0.93
CA ALA A 317 0.08 -13.08 2.22
C ALA A 317 -0.51 -14.50 2.26
N LEU A 318 -1.48 -14.80 1.39
CA LEU A 318 -2.11 -16.12 1.28
C LEU A 318 -1.49 -16.99 0.18
N LEU A 319 -1.24 -16.40 -1.01
CA LEU A 319 -1.05 -17.14 -2.25
C LEU A 319 0.40 -17.20 -2.74
N ALA A 320 1.21 -16.20 -2.39
CA ALA A 320 2.54 -16.11 -2.99
C ALA A 320 3.45 -17.29 -2.65
N GLU A 321 3.47 -17.71 -1.39
CA GLU A 321 4.31 -18.83 -0.98
C GLU A 321 3.82 -20.17 -1.54
N PRO A 322 2.51 -20.53 -1.47
CA PRO A 322 2.00 -21.73 -2.12
C PRO A 322 2.29 -21.80 -3.62
N VAL A 323 2.09 -20.69 -4.34
CA VAL A 323 2.36 -20.66 -5.79
C VAL A 323 3.85 -20.69 -6.09
N ARG A 324 4.69 -20.01 -5.30
CA ARG A 324 6.14 -20.05 -5.47
C ARG A 324 6.72 -21.44 -5.23
N ILE A 325 6.24 -22.17 -4.23
CA ILE A 325 6.74 -23.51 -3.89
C ILE A 325 6.27 -24.55 -4.93
N HIS A 326 4.97 -24.55 -5.24
CA HIS A 326 4.36 -25.61 -6.02
C HIS A 326 4.12 -25.26 -7.50
N GLY A 327 4.42 -24.01 -7.91
CA GLY A 327 4.34 -23.56 -9.30
C GLY A 327 3.00 -23.86 -9.99
N PRO A 328 3.04 -24.43 -11.21
CA PRO A 328 1.84 -24.76 -11.97
C PRO A 328 0.87 -25.70 -11.24
N ARG A 329 1.38 -26.64 -10.43
CA ARG A 329 0.54 -27.55 -9.63
C ARG A 329 -0.37 -26.80 -8.66
N ALA A 330 0.14 -25.72 -8.04
CA ALA A 330 -0.69 -24.87 -7.18
C ALA A 330 -1.86 -24.26 -7.97
N LEU A 331 -1.60 -23.82 -9.21
CA LEU A 331 -2.63 -23.20 -10.05
C LEU A 331 -3.74 -24.19 -10.46
N GLU A 332 -3.40 -25.45 -10.66
CA GLU A 332 -4.38 -26.51 -10.97
C GLU A 332 -5.33 -26.78 -9.80
N LEU A 333 -4.84 -26.62 -8.57
CA LEU A 333 -5.57 -26.87 -7.34
C LEU A 333 -6.30 -25.62 -6.80
N LEU A 334 -5.86 -24.41 -7.15
CA LEU A 334 -6.47 -23.15 -6.73
C LEU A 334 -7.64 -22.77 -7.63
N SER A 335 -8.76 -22.41 -7.03
CA SER A 335 -9.92 -21.87 -7.73
C SER A 335 -10.58 -20.76 -6.93
N TYR A 336 -11.34 -19.90 -7.62
CA TYR A 336 -11.87 -18.67 -7.05
C TYR A 336 -13.29 -18.40 -7.52
N SER A 337 -14.11 -17.75 -6.66
CA SER A 337 -15.45 -17.31 -7.02
C SER A 337 -15.81 -15.94 -6.44
N GLU A 338 -16.89 -15.36 -6.94
CA GLU A 338 -17.57 -14.21 -6.39
C GLU A 338 -16.68 -12.96 -6.19
N ALA A 339 -15.80 -12.64 -7.15
CA ALA A 339 -14.93 -11.48 -7.11
C ALA A 339 -15.30 -10.42 -8.16
N GLY A 340 -15.21 -9.15 -7.79
CA GLY A 340 -15.29 -8.03 -8.72
C GLY A 340 -14.05 -7.91 -9.61
N GLN A 341 -14.15 -7.18 -10.72
CA GLN A 341 -13.06 -7.05 -11.71
C GLN A 341 -11.73 -6.50 -11.12
N PRO A 342 -11.72 -5.49 -10.22
CA PRO A 342 -10.48 -5.02 -9.63
C PRO A 342 -9.77 -6.10 -8.80
N LEU A 343 -10.54 -6.91 -8.06
CA LEU A 343 -9.99 -8.00 -7.27
C LEU A 343 -9.45 -9.11 -8.18
N LYS A 344 -10.14 -9.44 -9.28
CA LYS A 344 -9.66 -10.39 -10.28
C LYS A 344 -8.30 -9.98 -10.86
N ALA A 345 -8.15 -8.71 -11.22
CA ALA A 345 -6.89 -8.17 -11.73
C ALA A 345 -5.77 -8.23 -10.67
N ALA A 346 -6.05 -7.88 -9.42
CA ALA A 346 -5.09 -7.97 -8.33
C ALA A 346 -4.64 -9.42 -8.06
N LEU A 347 -5.59 -10.36 -8.11
CA LEU A 347 -5.31 -11.78 -7.94
C LEU A 347 -4.41 -12.32 -9.06
N ALA A 348 -4.76 -12.05 -10.33
CA ALA A 348 -3.97 -12.46 -11.48
C ALA A 348 -2.52 -11.93 -11.37
N LEU A 349 -2.36 -10.68 -10.95
CA LEU A 349 -1.05 -10.07 -10.75
C LEU A 349 -0.23 -10.82 -9.69
N VAL A 350 -0.81 -11.08 -8.51
CA VAL A 350 -0.12 -11.78 -7.41
C VAL A 350 0.28 -13.20 -7.80
N VAL A 351 -0.62 -13.94 -8.44
CA VAL A 351 -0.38 -15.31 -8.92
C VAL A 351 0.75 -15.34 -9.93
N ASN A 352 0.74 -14.43 -10.91
CA ASN A 352 1.76 -14.39 -11.95
C ASN A 352 3.15 -14.00 -11.41
N TYR A 353 3.22 -13.10 -10.43
CA TYR A 353 4.50 -12.80 -9.75
C TYR A 353 5.03 -14.01 -8.99
N ALA A 354 4.18 -14.66 -8.22
CA ALA A 354 4.60 -15.82 -7.44
C ALA A 354 5.06 -16.98 -8.35
N LEU A 355 4.42 -17.13 -9.52
CA LEU A 355 4.82 -18.11 -10.52
C LEU A 355 6.16 -17.74 -11.20
N ALA A 356 6.39 -16.47 -11.49
CA ALA A 356 7.67 -16.01 -12.02
C ALA A 356 8.82 -16.26 -11.01
N ASP A 357 8.56 -16.04 -9.72
CA ASP A 357 9.51 -16.35 -8.65
C ASP A 357 9.80 -17.85 -8.55
N HIS A 358 8.81 -18.73 -8.78
CA HIS A 358 9.02 -20.18 -8.85
C HIS A 358 10.04 -20.57 -9.93
N TYR A 359 9.90 -20.04 -11.16
CA TYR A 359 10.82 -20.35 -12.28
C TYR A 359 12.24 -19.72 -12.13
N THR A 360 12.40 -18.76 -11.24
CA THR A 360 13.71 -18.15 -10.98
C THR A 360 14.43 -18.71 -9.77
N ASP A 361 13.77 -19.57 -8.99
CA ASP A 361 14.35 -20.25 -7.83
C ASP A 361 15.16 -21.48 -8.30
N PRO A 362 16.50 -21.50 -8.15
CA PRO A 362 17.33 -22.62 -8.58
C PRO A 362 17.08 -23.93 -7.81
N HIS A 363 16.32 -23.87 -6.71
CA HIS A 363 15.96 -25.03 -5.88
C HIS A 363 14.48 -25.44 -6.00
N ALA A 364 13.73 -24.85 -6.93
CA ALA A 364 12.28 -25.11 -7.07
C ALA A 364 11.96 -26.56 -7.49
N ASP A 365 12.91 -27.27 -8.10
CA ASP A 365 12.73 -28.63 -8.59
C ASP A 365 13.35 -29.71 -7.68
N GLU A 366 13.93 -29.35 -6.51
CA GLU A 366 14.39 -30.33 -5.53
C GLU A 366 13.21 -30.92 -4.75
N PRO A 367 12.98 -32.25 -4.74
CA PRO A 367 11.92 -32.84 -3.95
C PRO A 367 12.20 -32.68 -2.46
N HIS A 368 11.29 -32.07 -1.74
CA HIS A 368 11.28 -31.92 -0.29
C HIS A 368 10.84 -33.20 0.41
#